data_0e3bc16c0eccee1542874e9805c545a3
#
_entry.id   0e3bc16c0eccee1542874e9805c545a3
#
_cell.length_a   1.000
_cell.length_b   1.000
_cell.length_c   1.000
_cell.angle_alpha   90.00
_cell.angle_beta   90.00
_cell.angle_gamma   90.00
#
_symmetry.space_group_name_H-M   'P 1'
#
loop_
_entity.id
_entity.type
_entity.pdbx_description
1 polymer ?
#
loop_
_entity_poly.entity_id
_entity_poly.type
_entity_poly.pdbx_seq_one_letter_code
_entity_poly.pdbx_strand_id
1 'polypeptide(L)'
;MGIATTNSCFAYRFSEIPKNKPTNSAPIIQHPSIADEPAYKVKILQPAPAPLPTVTRTATNTPAASAFATPRSEPIPAERTLTVSEVTTIFIKSLVQSAEDFLGKKVDGAVISVPTWFKDTQRNALSKAAEDAGVKVLQLLDEAGAVAVTTSNQATELPPDRTQLIVDLGSSSLELSLLSIRQGLAYSLATSSDPTVGGDQIDAKLIKFFAKEFTKKTKTPLAVAPATDTLDKRAEAKLLLAVEHTKRTLSASPGAATCSVESLKDGLDFTGSINRMRFDLEVRAIYNRVYDQVKELVAGVGLDLYDVDEIVYVGGSACLPGLDETLAQGFQESVFTPFTAGTIVGGGVGDPTTILARGCALQAQLLASLGDEDAEVKKAFERGSERVNVKSTSKTVGVLFPETTSEGLGGQWIAMLPKETPVPSRRSVSFEVDLGESDSTKIAFEIWEAKEGVKIDKIKPPKFDFDDDEEAEEEEEEDIEVKEKTVEKVSVLGSLSLNAQAAVKEKGRWKTQLELHFVINSDGTVEVGVWEVGKRSDKVSVTLSAP
;
A
#
# COMPACT_ATOMS: atom_id res chain seq x y z
N MET A 1 5.13 -6.87 9.69
CA MET A 1 5.83 -8.15 9.90
C MET A 1 4.81 -9.27 9.81
N GLY A 2 4.98 -10.19 8.87
CA GLY A 2 4.18 -11.40 8.76
C GLY A 2 4.96 -12.58 9.33
N ILE A 3 4.33 -13.34 10.20
CA ILE A 3 4.92 -14.48 10.86
C ILE A 3 4.22 -15.73 10.38
N ALA A 4 4.96 -16.68 9.82
CA ALA A 4 4.45 -17.97 9.39
C ALA A 4 4.75 -19.05 10.43
N THR A 5 3.75 -19.87 10.69
CA THR A 5 3.90 -21.21 11.27
C THR A 5 3.37 -22.23 10.27
N THR A 6 3.72 -23.50 10.40
CA THR A 6 3.32 -24.58 9.49
C THR A 6 1.80 -24.65 9.19
N ASN A 7 0.94 -23.94 9.95
CA ASN A 7 -0.51 -23.92 9.73
C ASN A 7 -1.21 -22.58 10.05
N SER A 8 -0.50 -21.49 10.32
CA SER A 8 -1.13 -20.22 10.71
C SER A 8 -0.21 -19.02 10.45
N CYS A 9 -0.79 -17.88 10.04
CA CYS A 9 -0.07 -16.63 9.78
C CYS A 9 -0.47 -15.54 10.76
N PHE A 10 0.49 -14.77 11.25
CA PHE A 10 0.28 -13.62 12.10
C PHE A 10 1.01 -12.40 11.53
N ALA A 11 0.41 -11.22 11.63
CA ALA A 11 0.92 -10.06 10.92
C ALA A 11 1.00 -8.79 11.79
N TYR A 12 2.10 -8.05 11.71
CA TYR A 12 2.30 -6.78 12.41
C TYR A 12 3.18 -5.80 11.60
N ARG A 13 2.93 -4.49 11.72
CA ARG A 13 3.63 -3.44 10.97
C ARG A 13 4.72 -2.78 11.82
N PHE A 14 5.92 -2.59 11.23
CA PHE A 14 7.09 -1.96 11.87
C PHE A 14 7.22 -0.45 11.64
N SER A 15 6.51 0.11 10.66
CA SER A 15 6.65 1.50 10.23
C SER A 15 6.22 2.55 11.26
N GLU A 16 5.64 2.15 12.37
CA GLU A 16 5.18 3.04 13.43
C GLU A 16 6.18 3.26 14.58
N ILE A 17 7.43 2.84 14.42
CA ILE A 17 8.48 3.33 15.32
C ILE A 17 8.67 4.81 14.99
N PRO A 18 8.32 5.74 15.89
CA PRO A 18 8.40 7.16 15.59
C PRO A 18 9.79 7.53 15.12
N LYS A 19 9.91 8.00 13.88
CA LYS A 19 11.18 8.49 13.33
C LYS A 19 11.67 9.74 14.05
N ASN A 20 10.86 10.33 14.94
CA ASN A 20 11.17 11.65 15.44
C ASN A 20 10.73 11.98 16.83
N LYS A 21 11.68 12.67 17.39
CA LYS A 21 11.62 13.63 18.50
C LYS A 21 10.72 13.19 19.64
N PRO A 22 11.35 12.66 20.63
CA PRO A 22 10.70 12.46 21.91
C PRO A 22 10.27 13.80 22.47
N THR A 23 9.00 14.10 22.35
CA THR A 23 8.39 15.05 23.27
C THR A 23 8.34 14.36 24.63
N ASN A 24 9.34 14.57 25.47
CA ASN A 24 9.58 13.95 26.79
C ASN A 24 10.22 12.56 26.83
N SER A 25 10.92 12.12 25.81
CA SER A 25 11.71 10.90 25.86
C SER A 25 13.09 11.16 26.44
N ALA A 26 13.69 10.09 26.96
CA ALA A 26 15.08 10.09 27.38
C ALA A 26 16.00 10.69 26.30
N PRO A 27 17.01 11.49 26.67
CA PRO A 27 17.89 12.11 25.70
C PRO A 27 18.56 11.05 24.82
N ILE A 28 18.51 11.26 23.49
CA ILE A 28 19.27 10.43 22.55
C ILE A 28 20.74 10.75 22.76
N ILE A 29 21.53 9.73 23.05
CA ILE A 29 22.98 9.84 23.27
C ILE A 29 23.66 8.96 22.26
N GLN A 30 24.83 9.40 21.74
CA GLN A 30 25.68 8.54 20.94
C GLN A 30 26.19 7.36 21.79
N HIS A 31 26.15 6.17 21.21
CA HIS A 31 26.69 4.99 21.87
C HIS A 31 28.23 5.04 21.88
N PRO A 32 28.89 4.81 23.02
CA PRO A 32 30.33 4.97 23.12
C PRO A 32 31.16 4.02 22.27
N SER A 33 30.58 2.93 21.76
CA SER A 33 31.27 1.95 20.91
C SER A 33 31.05 2.17 19.41
N ILE A 34 30.10 2.99 19.00
CA ILE A 34 29.76 3.29 17.58
C ILE A 34 29.46 4.79 17.51
N ALA A 35 30.41 5.55 16.96
CA ALA A 35 30.38 7.01 17.01
C ALA A 35 29.14 7.68 16.36
N ASP A 36 28.40 6.97 15.50
CA ASP A 36 27.29 7.51 14.71
C ASP A 36 25.92 6.82 14.98
N GLU A 37 25.84 5.84 15.88
CA GLU A 37 24.59 5.15 16.19
C GLU A 37 23.84 5.88 17.31
N PRO A 38 22.57 6.33 17.09
CA PRO A 38 21.76 6.92 18.14
C PRO A 38 21.47 5.89 19.23
N ALA A 39 21.49 6.36 20.50
CA ALA A 39 21.25 5.52 21.65
C ALA A 39 20.30 6.20 22.65
N TYR A 40 19.59 5.39 23.43
CA TYR A 40 18.59 5.82 24.40
C TYR A 40 19.05 5.50 25.82
N LYS A 41 19.07 6.48 26.72
CA LYS A 41 19.20 6.25 28.14
C LYS A 41 17.84 5.91 28.74
N VAL A 42 17.72 4.72 29.31
CA VAL A 42 16.49 4.26 29.95
C VAL A 42 16.75 3.92 31.41
N LYS A 43 15.81 4.25 32.29
CA LYS A 43 15.83 3.81 33.67
C LYS A 43 15.16 2.44 33.77
N ILE A 44 15.87 1.46 34.25
CA ILE A 44 15.38 0.10 34.46
C ILE A 44 15.43 -0.25 35.94
N LEU A 45 14.58 -1.18 36.35
CA LEU A 45 14.66 -1.80 37.67
C LEU A 45 15.44 -3.11 37.55
N GLN A 46 16.62 -3.16 38.13
CA GLN A 46 17.41 -4.40 38.17
C GLN A 46 17.08 -5.20 39.42
N PRO A 47 17.01 -6.55 39.35
CA PRO A 47 16.96 -7.37 40.54
C PRO A 47 18.16 -7.03 41.44
N ALA A 48 17.92 -6.86 42.72
CA ALA A 48 19.04 -6.68 43.64
C ALA A 48 20.01 -7.86 43.56
N PRO A 49 21.32 -7.60 43.64
CA PRO A 49 22.31 -8.69 43.63
C PRO A 49 21.99 -9.64 44.79
N ALA A 50 22.12 -10.95 44.51
CA ALA A 50 21.96 -11.95 45.57
C ALA A 50 22.92 -11.64 46.73
N PRO A 51 22.47 -11.67 47.99
CA PRO A 51 23.36 -11.45 49.11
C PRO A 51 24.50 -12.45 49.07
N LEU A 52 25.73 -11.96 49.17
CA LEU A 52 26.90 -12.81 49.29
C LEU A 52 26.69 -13.78 50.43
N PRO A 53 26.99 -15.10 50.23
CA PRO A 53 26.89 -16.06 51.33
C PRO A 53 27.85 -15.63 52.44
N THR A 54 27.30 -15.15 53.52
CA THR A 54 28.06 -14.83 54.75
C THR A 54 28.50 -16.17 55.32
N VAL A 55 29.75 -16.53 55.08
CA VAL A 55 30.37 -17.67 55.75
C VAL A 55 30.65 -17.27 57.20
N THR A 56 29.65 -17.34 58.05
CA THR A 56 29.85 -17.31 59.50
C THR A 56 30.35 -18.69 59.95
N ARG A 57 31.66 -18.84 60.14
CA ARG A 57 32.22 -19.96 60.87
C ARG A 57 31.81 -19.80 62.33
N THR A 58 30.72 -20.41 62.73
CA THR A 58 30.48 -20.73 64.15
C THR A 58 30.65 -22.21 64.33
N ALA A 59 31.73 -22.55 65.08
CA ALA A 59 31.99 -23.90 65.58
C ALA A 59 30.97 -24.24 66.64
N THR A 60 29.81 -24.78 66.29
CA THR A 60 28.96 -25.57 67.18
C THR A 60 28.05 -26.41 66.31
N ASN A 61 28.10 -27.74 66.57
CA ASN A 61 27.25 -28.76 65.94
C ASN A 61 25.78 -28.54 66.33
N THR A 62 25.04 -27.79 65.48
CA THR A 62 23.58 -27.75 65.51
C THR A 62 23.08 -28.04 64.09
N PRO A 63 22.05 -28.92 63.89
CA PRO A 63 21.54 -29.22 62.56
C PRO A 63 21.05 -27.94 61.86
N ALA A 64 21.47 -27.79 60.62
CA ALA A 64 21.14 -26.61 59.81
C ALA A 64 19.63 -26.38 59.78
N ALA A 65 19.22 -25.25 60.42
CA ALA A 65 17.92 -24.68 60.16
C ALA A 65 17.83 -24.38 58.66
N SER A 66 16.74 -24.85 58.02
CA SER A 66 16.43 -24.62 56.62
C SER A 66 16.71 -23.18 56.23
N ALA A 67 17.54 -22.97 55.25
CA ALA A 67 17.77 -21.67 54.68
C ALA A 67 16.45 -21.13 54.10
N PHE A 68 15.70 -20.41 54.91
CA PHE A 68 14.65 -19.55 54.39
C PHE A 68 15.33 -18.52 53.50
N ALA A 69 15.03 -18.58 52.22
CA ALA A 69 15.47 -17.58 51.27
C ALA A 69 15.01 -16.21 51.83
N THR A 70 15.95 -15.37 52.21
CA THR A 70 15.69 -13.98 52.57
C THR A 70 14.85 -13.33 51.49
N PRO A 71 13.79 -12.56 51.84
CA PRO A 71 12.99 -11.88 50.82
C PRO A 71 13.92 -11.08 49.92
N ARG A 72 13.74 -11.20 48.61
CA ARG A 72 14.51 -10.43 47.64
C ARG A 72 14.39 -8.96 48.00
N SER A 73 15.53 -8.29 48.17
CA SER A 73 15.56 -6.84 48.33
C SER A 73 14.86 -6.18 47.13
N GLU A 74 14.26 -5.02 47.37
CA GLU A 74 13.55 -4.29 46.32
C GLU A 74 14.43 -4.04 45.10
N PRO A 75 13.88 -4.09 43.88
CA PRO A 75 14.63 -3.83 42.67
C PRO A 75 15.31 -2.45 42.74
N ILE A 76 16.57 -2.40 42.35
CA ILE A 76 17.38 -1.17 42.39
C ILE A 76 17.24 -0.45 41.03
N PRO A 77 16.92 0.87 41.03
CA PRO A 77 16.91 1.63 39.80
C PRO A 77 18.33 1.74 39.22
N ALA A 78 18.48 1.35 37.96
CA ALA A 78 19.73 1.45 37.21
C ALA A 78 19.49 2.19 35.88
N GLU A 79 20.53 2.83 35.36
CA GLU A 79 20.49 3.42 34.00
C GLU A 79 21.14 2.45 33.05
N ARG A 80 20.47 2.19 31.92
CA ARG A 80 21.00 1.42 30.82
C ARG A 80 20.95 2.26 29.53
N THR A 81 21.99 2.18 28.71
CA THR A 81 22.02 2.78 27.39
C THR A 81 21.74 1.67 26.38
N LEU A 82 20.73 1.88 25.54
CA LEU A 82 20.30 0.95 24.49
C LEU A 82 20.52 1.57 23.11
N THR A 83 21.08 0.82 22.18
CA THR A 83 21.14 1.20 20.77
C THR A 83 19.79 1.01 20.09
N VAL A 84 19.61 1.61 18.89
CA VAL A 84 18.40 1.38 18.08
C VAL A 84 18.25 -0.10 17.77
N SER A 85 19.33 -0.79 17.42
CA SER A 85 19.31 -2.24 17.12
C SER A 85 18.86 -3.07 18.33
N GLU A 86 19.33 -2.76 19.55
CA GLU A 86 18.88 -3.45 20.77
C GLU A 86 17.40 -3.21 21.08
N VAL A 87 16.92 -1.97 20.89
CA VAL A 87 15.49 -1.65 21.03
C VAL A 87 14.65 -2.42 20.02
N THR A 88 15.10 -2.47 18.77
CA THR A 88 14.44 -3.24 17.70
C THR A 88 14.39 -4.73 18.03
N THR A 89 15.50 -5.31 18.51
CA THR A 89 15.57 -6.72 18.94
C THR A 89 14.56 -7.01 20.07
N ILE A 90 14.51 -6.15 21.09
CA ILE A 90 13.55 -6.30 22.21
C ILE A 90 12.10 -6.25 21.69
N PHE A 91 11.83 -5.32 20.77
CA PHE A 91 10.48 -5.15 20.21
C PHE A 91 10.08 -6.37 19.37
N ILE A 92 10.93 -6.84 18.46
CA ILE A 92 10.68 -8.03 17.66
C ILE A 92 10.45 -9.25 18.56
N LYS A 93 11.29 -9.43 19.59
CA LYS A 93 11.13 -10.53 20.54
C LYS A 93 9.78 -10.49 21.25
N SER A 94 9.34 -9.31 21.67
CA SER A 94 8.03 -9.14 22.31
C SER A 94 6.88 -9.46 21.36
N LEU A 95 6.96 -9.04 20.09
CA LEU A 95 5.94 -9.36 19.08
C LEU A 95 5.85 -10.86 18.80
N VAL A 96 7.00 -11.52 18.65
CA VAL A 96 7.06 -12.96 18.40
C VAL A 96 6.52 -13.73 19.60
N GLN A 97 6.90 -13.35 20.80
CA GLN A 97 6.35 -13.96 22.02
C GLN A 97 4.82 -13.82 22.08
N SER A 98 4.29 -12.63 21.78
CA SER A 98 2.83 -12.41 21.74
C SER A 98 2.14 -13.27 20.69
N ALA A 99 2.78 -13.45 19.54
CA ALA A 99 2.26 -14.32 18.47
C ALA A 99 2.29 -15.80 18.89
N GLU A 100 3.39 -16.27 19.49
CA GLU A 100 3.53 -17.63 20.00
C GLU A 100 2.51 -17.93 21.13
N ASP A 101 2.32 -17.00 22.04
CA ASP A 101 1.34 -17.11 23.13
C ASP A 101 -0.09 -17.20 22.58
N PHE A 102 -0.41 -16.42 21.53
CA PHE A 102 -1.72 -16.48 20.88
C PHE A 102 -1.93 -17.78 20.10
N LEU A 103 -0.92 -18.22 19.35
CA LEU A 103 -1.01 -19.39 18.49
C LEU A 103 -0.83 -20.72 19.25
N GLY A 104 -0.23 -20.69 20.45
CA GLY A 104 0.15 -21.89 21.18
C GLY A 104 1.25 -22.71 20.49
N LYS A 105 2.00 -22.13 19.56
CA LYS A 105 3.04 -22.79 18.76
C LYS A 105 4.23 -21.84 18.55
N LYS A 106 5.41 -22.44 18.32
CA LYS A 106 6.62 -21.71 17.94
C LYS A 106 6.50 -21.10 16.55
N VAL A 107 7.16 -19.96 16.36
CA VAL A 107 7.29 -19.27 15.07
C VAL A 107 8.52 -19.79 14.34
N ASP A 108 8.35 -20.34 13.15
CA ASP A 108 9.45 -20.91 12.34
C ASP A 108 10.26 -19.83 11.59
N GLY A 109 9.62 -18.72 11.25
CA GLY A 109 10.26 -17.60 10.57
C GLY A 109 9.32 -16.43 10.31
N ALA A 110 9.86 -15.36 9.77
CA ALA A 110 9.08 -14.13 9.51
C ALA A 110 9.49 -13.47 8.19
N VAL A 111 8.49 -12.90 7.50
CA VAL A 111 8.69 -11.88 6.48
C VAL A 111 8.46 -10.52 7.12
N ILE A 112 9.37 -9.59 6.90
CA ILE A 112 9.34 -8.26 7.49
C ILE A 112 9.23 -7.23 6.37
N SER A 113 8.19 -6.40 6.39
CA SER A 113 8.07 -5.29 5.46
C SER A 113 9.04 -4.16 5.80
N VAL A 114 9.61 -3.55 4.78
CA VAL A 114 10.55 -2.45 4.90
C VAL A 114 10.20 -1.35 3.90
N PRO A 115 10.37 -0.07 4.28
CA PRO A 115 10.20 1.04 3.35
C PRO A 115 11.17 0.93 2.17
N THR A 116 10.76 1.42 1.00
CA THR A 116 11.57 1.37 -0.23
C THR A 116 12.89 2.13 -0.09
N TRP A 117 12.91 3.21 0.69
CA TRP A 117 14.10 4.04 0.92
C TRP A 117 15.13 3.43 1.92
N PHE A 118 14.83 2.28 2.55
CA PHE A 118 15.80 1.59 3.41
C PHE A 118 17.02 1.17 2.59
N LYS A 119 18.19 1.65 3.04
CA LYS A 119 19.49 1.26 2.48
C LYS A 119 19.89 -0.13 2.97
N ASP A 120 20.87 -0.74 2.30
CA ASP A 120 21.36 -2.07 2.65
C ASP A 120 21.86 -2.15 4.09
N THR A 121 22.51 -1.11 4.58
CA THR A 121 22.96 -1.02 5.98
C THR A 121 21.81 -1.14 6.97
N GLN A 122 20.68 -0.48 6.70
CA GLN A 122 19.49 -0.52 7.55
C GLN A 122 18.77 -1.87 7.45
N ARG A 123 18.69 -2.44 6.24
CA ARG A 123 18.12 -3.77 6.02
C ARG A 123 18.93 -4.86 6.72
N ASN A 124 20.25 -4.82 6.62
CA ASN A 124 21.14 -5.76 7.30
C ASN A 124 21.05 -5.62 8.82
N ALA A 125 20.97 -4.40 9.35
CA ALA A 125 20.79 -4.15 10.78
C ALA A 125 19.45 -4.71 11.29
N LEU A 126 18.37 -4.56 10.50
CA LEU A 126 17.05 -5.11 10.83
C LEU A 126 17.06 -6.64 10.82
N SER A 127 17.67 -7.28 9.79
CA SER A 127 17.83 -8.74 9.74
C SER A 127 18.58 -9.26 10.96
N LYS A 128 19.70 -8.61 11.29
CA LYS A 128 20.50 -9.00 12.47
C LYS A 128 19.70 -8.83 13.77
N ALA A 129 18.96 -7.74 13.93
CA ALA A 129 18.12 -7.53 15.11
C ALA A 129 17.03 -8.62 15.25
N ALA A 130 16.47 -9.09 14.13
CA ALA A 130 15.50 -10.19 14.12
C ALA A 130 16.17 -11.53 14.47
N GLU A 131 17.35 -11.81 13.95
CA GLU A 131 18.14 -13.00 14.29
C GLU A 131 18.53 -13.00 15.78
N ASP A 132 18.97 -11.86 16.31
CA ASP A 132 19.29 -11.66 17.75
C ASP A 132 18.03 -11.82 18.63
N ALA A 133 16.85 -11.57 18.10
CA ALA A 133 15.57 -11.86 18.76
C ALA A 133 15.17 -13.36 18.68
N GLY A 134 15.91 -14.19 17.95
CA GLY A 134 15.66 -15.61 17.77
C GLY A 134 14.69 -15.93 16.63
N VAL A 135 14.50 -15.03 15.68
CA VAL A 135 13.58 -15.19 14.55
C VAL A 135 14.34 -15.34 13.24
N LYS A 136 14.07 -16.40 12.51
CA LYS A 136 14.59 -16.58 11.15
C LYS A 136 13.90 -15.59 10.20
N VAL A 137 14.66 -14.71 9.56
CA VAL A 137 14.15 -13.83 8.52
C VAL A 137 14.04 -14.63 7.22
N LEU A 138 12.80 -14.83 6.74
CA LEU A 138 12.53 -15.51 5.47
C LEU A 138 12.76 -14.57 4.30
N GLN A 139 12.31 -13.31 4.44
CA GLN A 139 12.52 -12.26 3.45
C GLN A 139 12.32 -10.87 4.08
N LEU A 140 13.09 -9.88 3.61
CA LEU A 140 12.75 -8.47 3.75
C LEU A 140 11.99 -8.01 2.52
N LEU A 141 10.70 -7.77 2.66
CA LEU A 141 9.79 -7.43 1.57
C LEU A 141 9.52 -5.91 1.57
N ASP A 142 9.61 -5.29 0.40
CA ASP A 142 9.24 -3.87 0.29
C ASP A 142 7.72 -3.70 0.56
N GLU A 143 7.33 -2.58 1.18
CA GLU A 143 5.93 -2.31 1.56
C GLU A 143 5.00 -2.40 0.35
N ALA A 144 5.40 -1.85 -0.80
CA ALA A 144 4.65 -1.97 -2.04
C ALA A 144 4.47 -3.44 -2.49
N GLY A 145 5.49 -4.27 -2.34
CA GLY A 145 5.41 -5.70 -2.60
C GLY A 145 4.44 -6.42 -1.66
N ALA A 146 4.43 -6.06 -0.38
CA ALA A 146 3.48 -6.63 0.59
C ALA A 146 2.02 -6.27 0.24
N VAL A 147 1.76 -5.04 -0.22
CA VAL A 147 0.46 -4.63 -0.73
C VAL A 147 0.07 -5.46 -1.95
N ALA A 148 0.97 -5.56 -2.95
CA ALA A 148 0.72 -6.32 -4.17
C ALA A 148 0.38 -7.80 -3.90
N VAL A 149 1.08 -8.45 -2.96
CA VAL A 149 0.77 -9.81 -2.52
C VAL A 149 -0.64 -9.89 -1.93
N THR A 150 -1.02 -8.90 -1.10
CA THR A 150 -2.35 -8.88 -0.48
C THR A 150 -3.45 -8.72 -1.54
N THR A 151 -3.33 -7.74 -2.43
CA THR A 151 -4.35 -7.41 -3.43
C THR A 151 -4.44 -8.43 -4.57
N SER A 152 -3.33 -9.11 -4.91
CA SER A 152 -3.33 -10.15 -5.94
C SER A 152 -3.88 -11.49 -5.46
N ASN A 153 -3.92 -11.73 -4.14
CA ASN A 153 -4.43 -12.97 -3.57
C ASN A 153 -5.95 -12.93 -3.30
N GLN A 154 -6.63 -11.89 -3.74
CA GLN A 154 -8.08 -11.76 -3.59
C GLN A 154 -8.83 -12.16 -4.86
N ALA A 155 -10.00 -12.77 -4.66
CA ALA A 155 -11.03 -12.82 -5.69
C ALA A 155 -11.71 -11.43 -5.75
N THR A 156 -11.15 -10.50 -6.50
CA THR A 156 -11.73 -9.19 -6.77
C THR A 156 -12.35 -9.18 -8.16
N GLU A 157 -13.31 -8.28 -8.37
CA GLU A 157 -13.84 -7.98 -9.70
C GLU A 157 -12.84 -7.23 -10.59
N LEU A 158 -11.67 -6.88 -10.03
CA LEU A 158 -10.62 -6.17 -10.73
C LEU A 158 -9.94 -7.03 -11.81
N PRO A 159 -9.59 -6.44 -12.94
CA PRO A 159 -8.86 -7.16 -13.98
C PRO A 159 -7.49 -7.64 -13.47
N PRO A 160 -7.01 -8.80 -13.97
CA PRO A 160 -5.70 -9.33 -13.60
C PRO A 160 -4.53 -8.46 -14.09
N ASP A 161 -4.78 -7.65 -15.12
CA ASP A 161 -3.86 -6.65 -15.64
C ASP A 161 -4.38 -5.27 -15.24
N ARG A 162 -3.64 -4.56 -14.40
CA ARG A 162 -4.04 -3.24 -13.89
C ARG A 162 -2.85 -2.41 -13.43
N THR A 163 -3.05 -1.12 -13.35
CA THR A 163 -2.13 -0.16 -12.74
C THR A 163 -2.65 0.19 -11.35
N GLN A 164 -1.83 -0.04 -10.34
CA GLN A 164 -2.18 0.14 -8.93
C GLN A 164 -1.36 1.28 -8.32
N LEU A 165 -2.03 2.26 -7.73
CA LEU A 165 -1.43 3.30 -6.93
C LEU A 165 -1.54 2.94 -5.44
N ILE A 166 -0.42 2.98 -4.74
CA ILE A 166 -0.37 2.79 -3.28
C ILE A 166 -0.11 4.14 -2.64
N VAL A 167 -1.00 4.54 -1.74
CA VAL A 167 -0.91 5.78 -0.95
C VAL A 167 -0.72 5.39 0.52
N ASP A 168 0.52 5.38 0.96
CA ASP A 168 0.85 5.11 2.36
C ASP A 168 0.99 6.42 3.13
N LEU A 169 -0.08 6.82 3.81
CA LEU A 169 -0.08 7.97 4.70
C LEU A 169 0.05 7.51 6.16
N GLY A 170 1.29 7.52 6.63
CA GLY A 170 1.64 7.21 8.01
C GLY A 170 1.42 8.39 8.97
N SER A 171 1.98 8.29 10.17
CA SER A 171 1.96 9.42 11.14
C SER A 171 2.91 10.54 10.73
N SER A 172 4.08 10.22 10.22
CA SER A 172 5.16 11.18 9.99
C SER A 172 5.63 11.29 8.55
N SER A 173 5.15 10.44 7.64
CA SER A 173 5.58 10.42 6.24
C SER A 173 4.46 9.96 5.31
N LEU A 174 4.57 10.43 4.07
CA LEU A 174 3.82 9.93 2.92
C LEU A 174 4.79 9.08 2.07
N GLU A 175 4.39 7.89 1.70
CA GLU A 175 5.08 7.05 0.71
C GLU A 175 4.11 6.69 -0.39
N LEU A 176 4.52 6.95 -1.63
CA LEU A 176 3.72 6.66 -2.82
C LEU A 176 4.45 5.61 -3.65
N SER A 177 3.71 4.65 -4.17
CA SER A 177 4.24 3.65 -5.09
C SER A 177 3.24 3.40 -6.20
N LEU A 178 3.72 3.44 -7.44
CA LEU A 178 2.94 3.09 -8.62
C LEU A 178 3.42 1.75 -9.14
N LEU A 179 2.51 0.79 -9.22
CA LEU A 179 2.79 -0.57 -9.65
C LEU A 179 2.04 -0.91 -10.94
N SER A 180 2.69 -1.63 -11.83
CA SER A 180 2.05 -2.36 -12.92
C SER A 180 1.88 -3.80 -12.47
N ILE A 181 0.63 -4.27 -12.44
CA ILE A 181 0.29 -5.66 -12.11
C ILE A 181 -0.12 -6.35 -13.40
N ARG A 182 0.55 -7.45 -13.73
CA ARG A 182 0.31 -8.24 -14.94
C ARG A 182 0.16 -9.70 -14.55
N GLN A 183 -1.09 -10.17 -14.49
CA GLN A 183 -1.47 -11.53 -14.05
C GLN A 183 -0.79 -11.95 -12.72
N GLY A 184 -0.80 -11.06 -11.75
CA GLY A 184 -0.25 -11.30 -10.42
C GLY A 184 1.25 -11.01 -10.27
N LEU A 185 1.98 -10.72 -11.35
CA LEU A 185 3.34 -10.18 -11.26
C LEU A 185 3.26 -8.67 -11.07
N ALA A 186 3.83 -8.19 -10.00
CA ALA A 186 3.90 -6.76 -9.69
C ALA A 186 5.27 -6.20 -10.06
N TYR A 187 5.25 -5.09 -10.79
CA TYR A 187 6.43 -4.33 -11.17
C TYR A 187 6.29 -2.89 -10.70
N SER A 188 7.32 -2.37 -10.03
CA SER A 188 7.33 -0.98 -9.57
C SER A 188 7.71 -0.03 -10.70
N LEU A 189 6.78 0.85 -11.08
CA LEU A 189 7.01 1.88 -12.10
C LEU A 189 7.70 3.11 -11.50
N ALA A 190 7.22 3.57 -10.36
CA ALA A 190 7.77 4.73 -9.67
C ALA A 190 7.49 4.67 -8.16
N THR A 191 8.33 5.33 -7.38
CA THR A 191 8.14 5.52 -5.95
C THR A 191 8.53 6.93 -5.53
N SER A 192 7.84 7.48 -4.54
CA SER A 192 8.14 8.78 -3.94
C SER A 192 7.98 8.70 -2.42
N SER A 193 8.74 9.48 -1.68
CA SER A 193 8.66 9.56 -0.21
C SER A 193 8.80 11.00 0.24
N ASP A 194 7.83 11.48 1.03
CA ASP A 194 7.87 12.80 1.66
C ASP A 194 7.79 12.67 3.19
N PRO A 195 8.89 12.94 3.91
CA PRO A 195 8.93 12.88 5.37
C PRO A 195 8.29 14.09 6.03
N THR A 196 7.69 15.01 5.27
CA THR A 196 7.06 16.24 5.79
C THR A 196 5.54 16.21 5.72
N VAL A 197 4.94 15.16 5.17
CA VAL A 197 3.49 14.95 5.07
C VAL A 197 3.09 13.69 5.82
N GLY A 198 2.14 13.81 6.76
CA GLY A 198 1.67 12.68 7.55
C GLY A 198 0.61 13.08 8.58
N GLY A 199 0.19 12.15 9.40
CA GLY A 199 -0.78 12.35 10.47
C GLY A 199 -0.40 13.42 11.49
N ASP A 200 0.90 13.60 11.75
CA ASP A 200 1.40 14.62 12.69
C ASP A 200 1.03 16.05 12.25
N GLN A 201 0.99 16.32 10.94
CA GLN A 201 0.55 17.61 10.42
C GLN A 201 -0.96 17.79 10.56
N ILE A 202 -1.73 16.71 10.40
CA ILE A 202 -3.17 16.69 10.65
C ILE A 202 -3.43 16.98 12.14
N ASP A 203 -2.71 16.30 13.02
CA ASP A 203 -2.80 16.53 14.46
C ASP A 203 -2.45 17.96 14.86
N ALA A 204 -1.38 18.50 14.29
CA ALA A 204 -0.97 19.87 14.55
C ALA A 204 -2.07 20.90 14.15
N LYS A 205 -2.81 20.64 13.06
CA LYS A 205 -3.95 21.48 12.65
C LYS A 205 -5.09 21.39 13.66
N LEU A 206 -5.48 20.19 14.07
CA LEU A 206 -6.55 19.97 15.06
C LEU A 206 -6.19 20.54 16.44
N ILE A 207 -4.97 20.31 16.90
CA ILE A 207 -4.48 20.86 18.17
C ILE A 207 -4.57 22.40 18.14
N LYS A 208 -4.14 23.04 17.05
CA LYS A 208 -4.28 24.49 16.87
C LYS A 208 -5.74 24.95 16.84
N PHE A 209 -6.60 24.19 16.20
CA PHE A 209 -8.04 24.49 16.18
C PHE A 209 -8.62 24.47 17.59
N PHE A 210 -8.42 23.41 18.35
CA PHE A 210 -8.93 23.28 19.71
C PHE A 210 -8.28 24.24 20.71
N ALA A 211 -7.00 24.56 20.55
CA ALA A 211 -6.34 25.58 21.37
C ALA A 211 -6.93 26.97 21.17
N LYS A 212 -7.31 27.33 19.92
CA LYS A 212 -8.03 28.57 19.64
C LYS A 212 -9.42 28.59 20.30
N GLU A 213 -10.14 27.47 20.23
CA GLU A 213 -11.44 27.35 20.92
C GLU A 213 -11.31 27.44 22.43
N PHE A 214 -10.32 26.77 23.02
CA PHE A 214 -10.02 26.88 24.44
C PHE A 214 -9.76 28.33 24.85
N THR A 215 -8.86 29.01 24.16
CA THR A 215 -8.53 30.41 24.41
C THR A 215 -9.76 31.31 24.28
N LYS A 216 -10.62 31.06 23.30
CA LYS A 216 -11.86 31.82 23.10
C LYS A 216 -12.84 31.63 24.27
N LYS A 217 -12.98 30.39 24.78
CA LYS A 217 -13.92 30.06 25.89
C LYS A 217 -13.39 30.51 27.24
N THR A 218 -12.12 30.29 27.52
CA THR A 218 -11.54 30.51 28.88
C THR A 218 -10.82 31.84 29.05
N LYS A 219 -10.50 32.53 27.92
CA LYS A 219 -9.65 33.72 27.88
C LYS A 219 -8.19 33.44 28.31
N THR A 220 -7.83 32.20 28.54
CA THR A 220 -6.47 31.77 28.86
C THR A 220 -5.72 31.46 27.58
N PRO A 221 -4.62 32.14 27.26
CA PRO A 221 -3.86 31.90 26.04
C PRO A 221 -3.20 30.52 26.10
N LEU A 222 -3.25 29.78 24.96
CA LEU A 222 -2.64 28.47 24.80
C LEU A 222 -1.88 28.42 23.48
N ALA A 223 -0.55 28.39 23.54
CA ALA A 223 0.33 28.29 22.38
C ALA A 223 0.78 26.84 22.17
N VAL A 224 0.41 26.26 21.00
CA VAL A 224 0.66 24.86 20.67
C VAL A 224 1.13 24.69 19.23
N ALA A 225 1.73 23.55 18.97
CA ALA A 225 2.18 23.09 17.66
C ALA A 225 3.08 24.10 16.89
N PRO A 226 4.28 24.50 17.43
CA PRO A 226 4.90 23.93 18.63
C PRO A 226 4.66 24.75 19.91
N ALA A 227 4.52 24.07 21.04
CA ALA A 227 4.53 24.71 22.35
C ALA A 227 5.97 25.00 22.82
N THR A 228 6.19 26.17 23.39
CA THR A 228 7.51 26.59 23.93
C THR A 228 7.58 26.48 25.44
N ASP A 229 6.51 26.90 26.12
CA ASP A 229 6.41 26.87 27.56
C ASP A 229 6.10 25.46 28.14
N THR A 230 6.49 25.19 29.38
CA THR A 230 6.30 23.88 30.01
C THR A 230 4.83 23.52 30.21
N LEU A 231 3.99 24.50 30.56
CA LEU A 231 2.54 24.28 30.75
C LEU A 231 1.87 24.02 29.38
N ASP A 232 2.25 24.78 28.36
CA ASP A 232 1.73 24.61 27.01
C ASP A 232 2.17 23.27 26.42
N LYS A 233 3.39 22.80 26.67
CA LYS A 233 3.84 21.44 26.26
C LYS A 233 3.01 20.32 26.91
N ARG A 234 2.65 20.47 28.17
CA ARG A 234 1.76 19.51 28.85
C ARG A 234 0.36 19.54 28.28
N ALA A 235 -0.16 20.72 27.97
CA ALA A 235 -1.46 20.89 27.35
C ALA A 235 -1.46 20.32 25.92
N GLU A 236 -0.41 20.58 25.14
CA GLU A 236 -0.24 20.02 23.79
C GLU A 236 -0.22 18.49 23.84
N ALA A 237 0.51 17.86 24.76
CA ALA A 237 0.54 16.42 24.91
C ALA A 237 -0.83 15.82 25.30
N LYS A 238 -1.61 16.51 26.13
CA LYS A 238 -2.98 16.10 26.46
C LYS A 238 -3.93 16.23 25.26
N LEU A 239 -3.83 17.33 24.52
CA LEU A 239 -4.60 17.55 23.30
C LEU A 239 -4.27 16.50 22.24
N LEU A 240 -2.99 16.13 22.07
CA LEU A 240 -2.56 15.12 21.10
C LEU A 240 -3.29 13.78 21.32
N LEU A 241 -3.39 13.32 22.56
CA LEU A 241 -4.12 12.11 22.91
C LEU A 241 -5.63 12.21 22.59
N ALA A 242 -6.25 13.35 22.93
CA ALA A 242 -7.67 13.57 22.69
C ALA A 242 -7.98 13.72 21.19
N VAL A 243 -7.11 14.38 20.44
CA VAL A 243 -7.22 14.58 18.99
C VAL A 243 -7.12 13.26 18.23
N GLU A 244 -6.28 12.34 18.65
CA GLU A 244 -6.21 11.00 18.04
C GLU A 244 -7.56 10.27 18.12
N HIS A 245 -8.22 10.33 19.27
CA HIS A 245 -9.57 9.77 19.41
C HIS A 245 -10.60 10.51 18.55
N THR A 246 -10.51 11.83 18.48
CA THR A 246 -11.38 12.69 17.66
C THR A 246 -11.24 12.33 16.18
N LYS A 247 -10.02 12.16 15.65
CA LYS A 247 -9.77 11.71 14.26
C LYS A 247 -10.42 10.37 13.95
N ARG A 248 -10.22 9.38 14.82
CA ARG A 248 -10.81 8.04 14.64
C ARG A 248 -12.33 8.09 14.60
N THR A 249 -12.96 8.91 15.44
CA THR A 249 -14.40 9.11 15.42
C THR A 249 -14.86 9.74 14.10
N LEU A 250 -14.13 10.75 13.62
CA LEU A 250 -14.43 11.42 12.34
C LEU A 250 -14.21 10.51 11.13
N SER A 251 -13.23 9.61 11.15
CA SER A 251 -13.03 8.67 10.06
C SER A 251 -14.17 7.64 9.97
N ALA A 252 -14.71 7.23 11.11
CA ALA A 252 -15.76 6.21 11.17
C ALA A 252 -17.19 6.76 11.01
N SER A 253 -17.41 8.07 11.31
CA SER A 253 -18.75 8.68 11.30
C SER A 253 -18.77 10.03 10.57
N PRO A 254 -19.78 10.31 9.74
CA PRO A 254 -19.93 11.60 9.07
C PRO A 254 -20.34 12.75 10.01
N GLY A 255 -20.67 12.45 11.25
CA GLY A 255 -21.17 13.42 12.23
C GLY A 255 -20.09 14.31 12.84
N ALA A 256 -20.32 14.73 14.08
CA ALA A 256 -19.38 15.52 14.85
C ALA A 256 -18.65 14.64 15.88
N ALA A 257 -17.40 14.94 16.12
CA ALA A 257 -16.60 14.34 17.19
C ALA A 257 -16.29 15.36 18.29
N THR A 258 -16.26 14.90 19.51
CA THR A 258 -15.96 15.72 20.68
C THR A 258 -14.52 15.50 21.14
N CYS A 259 -13.81 16.59 21.40
CA CYS A 259 -12.50 16.59 22.04
C CYS A 259 -12.68 17.10 23.47
N SER A 260 -12.48 16.25 24.46
CA SER A 260 -12.61 16.60 25.88
C SER A 260 -11.31 16.30 26.63
N VAL A 261 -10.83 17.30 27.38
CA VAL A 261 -9.59 17.21 28.14
C VAL A 261 -9.78 17.85 29.51
N GLU A 262 -9.62 17.04 30.55
CA GLU A 262 -9.66 17.51 31.93
C GLU A 262 -8.38 18.24 32.29
N SER A 263 -8.54 19.38 33.03
CA SER A 263 -7.43 20.19 33.49
C SER A 263 -6.39 20.46 32.39
N LEU A 264 -6.85 20.98 31.27
CA LEU A 264 -6.00 21.22 30.08
C LEU A 264 -4.87 22.20 30.41
N LYS A 265 -5.22 23.39 30.93
CA LYS A 265 -4.26 24.41 31.36
C LYS A 265 -4.83 25.17 32.58
N ASP A 266 -3.97 25.48 33.56
CA ASP A 266 -4.31 26.22 34.76
C ASP A 266 -5.52 25.65 35.55
N GLY A 267 -5.69 24.33 35.51
CA GLY A 267 -6.80 23.62 36.15
C GLY A 267 -8.15 23.74 35.42
N LEU A 268 -8.17 24.36 34.26
CA LEU A 268 -9.38 24.53 33.43
C LEU A 268 -9.60 23.32 32.54
N ASP A 269 -10.84 22.82 32.54
CA ASP A 269 -11.27 21.77 31.63
C ASP A 269 -11.60 22.35 30.25
N PHE A 270 -11.49 21.52 29.23
CA PHE A 270 -11.86 21.86 27.87
C PHE A 270 -12.75 20.80 27.26
N THR A 271 -13.84 21.25 26.64
CA THR A 271 -14.65 20.43 25.74
C THR A 271 -14.96 21.24 24.51
N GLY A 272 -14.55 20.71 23.35
CA GLY A 272 -14.82 21.25 22.02
C GLY A 272 -15.38 20.18 21.12
N SER A 273 -15.98 20.56 20.00
CA SER A 273 -16.46 19.65 18.98
C SER A 273 -16.12 20.15 17.59
N ILE A 274 -15.93 19.20 16.68
CA ILE A 274 -15.67 19.47 15.27
C ILE A 274 -16.47 18.47 14.42
N ASN A 275 -17.12 18.91 13.37
CA ASN A 275 -17.75 18.02 12.41
C ASN A 275 -16.78 17.69 11.27
N ARG A 276 -17.10 16.66 10.47
CA ARG A 276 -16.23 16.20 9.38
C ARG A 276 -15.95 17.32 8.37
N MET A 277 -16.97 18.03 7.89
CA MET A 277 -16.78 19.12 6.93
C MET A 277 -15.79 20.19 7.43
N ARG A 278 -15.90 20.60 8.69
CA ARG A 278 -14.96 21.57 9.27
C ARG A 278 -13.55 20.98 9.42
N PHE A 279 -13.46 19.71 9.79
CA PHE A 279 -12.20 18.99 9.86
C PHE A 279 -11.50 18.96 8.48
N ASP A 280 -12.23 18.54 7.44
CA ASP A 280 -11.68 18.45 6.08
C ASP A 280 -11.22 19.82 5.56
N LEU A 281 -11.94 20.90 5.89
CA LEU A 281 -11.49 22.26 5.59
C LEU A 281 -10.16 22.63 6.28
N GLU A 282 -9.99 22.26 7.56
CA GLU A 282 -8.74 22.55 8.29
C GLU A 282 -7.54 21.78 7.73
N VAL A 283 -7.74 20.57 7.19
CA VAL A 283 -6.67 19.70 6.69
C VAL A 283 -6.55 19.66 5.17
N ARG A 284 -7.43 20.33 4.43
CA ARG A 284 -7.50 20.35 2.96
C ARG A 284 -6.14 20.59 2.29
N ALA A 285 -5.35 21.50 2.83
CA ALA A 285 -4.01 21.77 2.28
C ALA A 285 -3.06 20.57 2.33
N ILE A 286 -3.28 19.63 3.29
CA ILE A 286 -2.50 18.40 3.40
C ILE A 286 -2.98 17.42 2.33
N TYR A 287 -4.29 17.27 2.15
CA TYR A 287 -4.88 16.41 1.12
C TYR A 287 -4.48 16.85 -0.29
N ASN A 288 -4.56 18.16 -0.57
CA ASN A 288 -4.11 18.71 -1.86
C ASN A 288 -2.62 18.42 -2.11
N ARG A 289 -1.79 18.52 -1.09
CA ARG A 289 -0.36 18.19 -1.25
C ARG A 289 -0.14 16.70 -1.55
N VAL A 290 -0.92 15.80 -0.97
CA VAL A 290 -0.89 14.37 -1.33
C VAL A 290 -1.30 14.20 -2.79
N TYR A 291 -2.38 14.84 -3.21
CA TYR A 291 -2.86 14.80 -4.59
C TYR A 291 -1.82 15.31 -5.59
N ASP A 292 -1.18 16.45 -5.31
CA ASP A 292 -0.15 17.03 -6.18
C ASP A 292 1.04 16.06 -6.34
N GLN A 293 1.48 15.43 -5.25
CA GLN A 293 2.57 14.45 -5.30
C GLN A 293 2.17 13.17 -6.05
N VAL A 294 0.93 12.73 -5.94
CA VAL A 294 0.40 11.61 -6.74
C VAL A 294 0.42 11.97 -8.21
N LYS A 295 -0.04 13.18 -8.57
CA LYS A 295 -0.03 13.67 -9.95
C LYS A 295 1.40 13.74 -10.52
N GLU A 296 2.34 14.25 -9.75
CA GLU A 296 3.75 14.30 -10.13
C GLU A 296 4.36 12.91 -10.34
N LEU A 297 4.05 11.96 -9.45
CA LEU A 297 4.54 10.58 -9.53
C LEU A 297 4.06 9.89 -10.82
N VAL A 298 2.76 9.98 -11.11
CA VAL A 298 2.13 9.34 -12.27
C VAL A 298 2.63 9.98 -13.57
N ALA A 299 2.66 11.30 -13.64
CA ALA A 299 3.18 12.05 -14.79
C ALA A 299 4.66 11.76 -15.05
N GLY A 300 5.45 11.54 -13.99
CA GLY A 300 6.88 11.23 -14.08
C GLY A 300 7.22 9.97 -14.86
N VAL A 301 6.28 9.04 -15.00
CA VAL A 301 6.41 7.82 -15.82
C VAL A 301 5.66 7.88 -17.15
N GLY A 302 5.12 9.06 -17.48
CA GLY A 302 4.40 9.29 -18.73
C GLY A 302 3.01 8.67 -18.78
N LEU A 303 2.38 8.46 -17.61
CA LEU A 303 0.99 8.03 -17.45
C LEU A 303 0.12 9.22 -17.03
N ASP A 304 -1.18 9.10 -17.30
CA ASP A 304 -2.21 9.99 -16.73
C ASP A 304 -2.86 9.33 -15.51
N LEU A 305 -3.49 10.11 -14.63
CA LEU A 305 -4.27 9.58 -13.51
C LEU A 305 -5.41 8.64 -13.97
N TYR A 306 -5.89 8.83 -15.19
CA TYR A 306 -6.89 7.97 -15.85
C TYR A 306 -6.36 6.57 -16.21
N ASP A 307 -5.04 6.37 -16.22
CA ASP A 307 -4.44 5.04 -16.44
C ASP A 307 -4.37 4.20 -15.17
N VAL A 308 -4.72 4.77 -14.03
CA VAL A 308 -4.74 4.08 -12.74
C VAL A 308 -6.09 3.41 -12.54
N ASP A 309 -6.07 2.10 -12.32
CA ASP A 309 -7.28 1.28 -12.17
C ASP A 309 -7.66 1.06 -10.70
N GLU A 310 -6.68 1.09 -9.80
CA GLU A 310 -6.85 0.79 -8.38
C GLU A 310 -6.02 1.72 -7.50
N ILE A 311 -6.63 2.28 -6.46
CA ILE A 311 -5.94 2.99 -5.38
C ILE A 311 -6.01 2.14 -4.12
N VAL A 312 -4.87 1.90 -3.49
CA VAL A 312 -4.76 1.16 -2.24
C VAL A 312 -4.21 2.08 -1.16
N TYR A 313 -4.93 2.16 -0.05
CA TYR A 313 -4.53 2.95 1.10
C TYR A 313 -3.75 2.12 2.10
N VAL A 314 -2.71 2.73 2.67
CA VAL A 314 -1.84 2.16 3.69
C VAL A 314 -1.60 3.21 4.77
N GLY A 315 -1.52 2.79 6.03
CA GLY A 315 -1.29 3.68 7.15
C GLY A 315 -2.57 4.18 7.83
N GLY A 316 -2.48 4.43 9.13
CA GLY A 316 -3.63 4.83 9.92
C GLY A 316 -4.23 6.18 9.54
N SER A 317 -3.42 7.10 8.98
CA SER A 317 -3.90 8.41 8.52
C SER A 317 -4.61 8.35 7.17
N ALA A 318 -4.45 7.27 6.40
CA ALA A 318 -5.14 7.06 5.13
C ALA A 318 -6.61 6.58 5.29
N CYS A 319 -7.06 6.31 6.52
CA CYS A 319 -8.47 5.97 6.80
C CYS A 319 -9.44 7.18 6.75
N LEU A 320 -8.96 8.35 6.36
CA LEU A 320 -9.76 9.58 6.35
C LEU A 320 -10.52 9.73 5.02
N PRO A 321 -11.87 9.76 5.02
CA PRO A 321 -12.66 9.83 3.78
C PRO A 321 -12.39 11.07 2.93
N GLY A 322 -12.12 12.23 3.53
CA GLY A 322 -11.80 13.45 2.78
C GLY A 322 -10.52 13.36 1.96
N LEU A 323 -9.60 12.44 2.31
CA LEU A 323 -8.44 12.14 1.46
C LEU A 323 -8.87 11.40 0.18
N ASP A 324 -9.71 10.37 0.30
CA ASP A 324 -10.23 9.62 -0.85
C ASP A 324 -11.06 10.53 -1.77
N GLU A 325 -11.95 11.35 -1.21
CA GLU A 325 -12.74 12.33 -1.95
C GLU A 325 -11.86 13.35 -2.71
N THR A 326 -10.74 13.78 -2.11
CA THR A 326 -9.80 14.70 -2.77
C THR A 326 -9.04 14.01 -3.90
N LEU A 327 -8.59 12.78 -3.69
CA LEU A 327 -7.87 12.01 -4.71
C LEU A 327 -8.80 11.63 -5.86
N ALA A 328 -10.01 11.16 -5.57
CA ALA A 328 -10.97 10.68 -6.57
C ALA A 328 -11.27 11.71 -7.66
N GLN A 329 -11.16 13.02 -7.38
CA GLN A 329 -11.43 14.09 -8.35
C GLN A 329 -10.54 14.04 -9.60
N GLY A 330 -9.37 13.42 -9.54
CA GLY A 330 -8.42 13.34 -10.66
C GLY A 330 -8.46 12.03 -11.45
N PHE A 331 -9.14 11.02 -10.95
CA PHE A 331 -9.17 9.67 -11.52
C PHE A 331 -10.46 9.38 -12.29
N GLN A 332 -10.53 8.25 -12.96
CA GLN A 332 -11.78 7.78 -13.57
C GLN A 332 -12.82 7.46 -12.48
N GLU A 333 -14.10 7.63 -12.81
CA GLU A 333 -15.20 7.21 -11.92
C GLU A 333 -15.17 5.70 -11.60
N SER A 334 -14.57 4.90 -12.50
CA SER A 334 -14.41 3.45 -12.34
C SER A 334 -13.21 3.05 -11.49
N VAL A 335 -12.41 4.01 -10.98
CA VAL A 335 -11.26 3.69 -10.14
C VAL A 335 -11.71 2.94 -8.88
N PHE A 336 -11.07 1.82 -8.61
CA PHE A 336 -11.39 1.02 -7.45
C PHE A 336 -10.65 1.54 -6.22
N THR A 337 -11.36 1.83 -5.15
CA THR A 337 -10.78 2.19 -3.85
C THR A 337 -11.39 1.36 -2.72
N PRO A 338 -10.70 1.16 -1.59
CA PRO A 338 -11.27 0.51 -0.42
C PRO A 338 -12.49 1.23 0.16
N PHE A 339 -12.64 2.54 -0.08
CA PHE A 339 -13.82 3.31 0.32
C PHE A 339 -15.03 2.96 -0.55
N THR A 340 -14.87 2.95 -1.89
CA THR A 340 -15.94 2.55 -2.82
C THR A 340 -16.36 1.10 -2.63
N ALA A 341 -15.41 0.22 -2.29
CA ALA A 341 -15.66 -1.19 -2.00
C ALA A 341 -16.21 -1.44 -0.59
N GLY A 342 -16.23 -0.45 0.31
CA GLY A 342 -16.65 -0.61 1.70
C GLY A 342 -15.72 -1.49 2.55
N THR A 343 -14.47 -1.66 2.14
CA THR A 343 -13.50 -2.57 2.78
C THR A 343 -12.46 -1.86 3.66
N ILE A 344 -12.59 -0.54 3.81
CA ILE A 344 -11.64 0.31 4.53
C ILE A 344 -11.50 -0.01 6.03
N VAL A 345 -12.48 -0.66 6.62
CA VAL A 345 -12.52 -1.00 8.05
C VAL A 345 -12.77 -2.50 8.25
N GLY A 346 -12.47 -2.99 9.45
CA GLY A 346 -12.81 -4.36 9.83
C GLY A 346 -11.68 -5.38 9.67
N GLY A 347 -10.44 -4.93 9.49
CA GLY A 347 -9.26 -5.80 9.35
C GLY A 347 -9.28 -6.61 8.06
N GLY A 348 -10.09 -6.19 7.09
CA GLY A 348 -10.19 -6.76 5.75
C GLY A 348 -8.97 -6.40 4.89
N VAL A 349 -9.04 -6.77 3.63
CA VAL A 349 -7.93 -6.57 2.70
C VAL A 349 -7.77 -5.10 2.31
N GLY A 350 -8.84 -4.33 2.34
CA GLY A 350 -8.81 -2.88 2.13
C GLY A 350 -8.48 -2.07 3.39
N ASP A 351 -8.26 -2.71 4.54
CA ASP A 351 -7.95 -1.99 5.78
C ASP A 351 -6.48 -1.50 5.76
N PRO A 352 -6.25 -0.17 5.72
CA PRO A 352 -4.91 0.42 5.61
C PRO A 352 -3.97 0.05 6.76
N THR A 353 -4.53 -0.34 7.91
CA THR A 353 -3.75 -0.65 9.12
C THR A 353 -3.23 -2.09 9.13
N THR A 354 -3.83 -2.99 8.35
CA THR A 354 -3.51 -4.43 8.38
C THR A 354 -2.97 -4.98 7.06
N ILE A 355 -3.14 -4.27 5.95
CA ILE A 355 -2.82 -4.75 4.60
C ILE A 355 -1.37 -5.22 4.44
N LEU A 356 -0.38 -4.45 4.93
CA LEU A 356 1.04 -4.83 4.87
C LEU A 356 1.33 -6.10 5.65
N ALA A 357 0.76 -6.19 6.83
CA ALA A 357 0.95 -7.31 7.71
C ALA A 357 0.36 -8.60 7.10
N ARG A 358 -0.78 -8.51 6.43
CA ARG A 358 -1.40 -9.61 5.67
C ARG A 358 -0.53 -10.05 4.51
N GLY A 359 -0.01 -9.10 3.71
CA GLY A 359 0.88 -9.41 2.59
C GLY A 359 2.15 -10.12 3.05
N CYS A 360 2.77 -9.65 4.13
CA CYS A 360 3.91 -10.33 4.73
C CYS A 360 3.55 -11.76 5.20
N ALA A 361 2.36 -11.96 5.76
CA ALA A 361 1.93 -13.28 6.21
C ALA A 361 1.69 -14.24 5.04
N LEU A 362 1.03 -13.79 3.98
CA LEU A 362 0.83 -14.57 2.75
C LEU A 362 2.15 -14.92 2.08
N GLN A 363 3.08 -13.96 2.01
CA GLN A 363 4.42 -14.21 1.47
C GLN A 363 5.21 -15.20 2.32
N ALA A 364 5.12 -15.11 3.64
CA ALA A 364 5.75 -16.05 4.55
C ALA A 364 5.18 -17.47 4.38
N GLN A 365 3.86 -17.59 4.19
CA GLN A 365 3.20 -18.86 3.89
C GLN A 365 3.70 -19.46 2.57
N LEU A 366 3.80 -18.64 1.51
CA LEU A 366 4.33 -19.06 0.22
C LEU A 366 5.76 -19.59 0.38
N LEU A 367 6.65 -18.81 0.99
CA LEU A 367 8.05 -19.21 1.18
C LEU A 367 8.22 -20.47 2.05
N ALA A 368 7.36 -20.66 3.04
CA ALA A 368 7.35 -21.84 3.88
C ALA A 368 6.79 -23.09 3.15
N SER A 369 5.92 -22.90 2.16
CA SER A 369 5.35 -24.00 1.37
C SER A 369 6.31 -24.55 0.30
N LEU A 370 7.32 -23.77 -0.10
CA LEU A 370 8.32 -24.20 -1.08
C LEU A 370 9.23 -25.28 -0.48
N GLY A 371 9.32 -26.44 -1.15
CA GLY A 371 10.20 -27.55 -0.77
C GLY A 371 11.66 -27.33 -1.15
N ASP A 372 12.51 -28.32 -0.88
CA ASP A 372 13.91 -28.31 -1.32
C ASP A 372 14.04 -28.47 -2.84
N GLU A 373 13.05 -29.09 -3.48
CA GLU A 373 12.91 -29.20 -4.93
C GLU A 373 12.65 -27.84 -5.60
N ASP A 374 12.14 -26.86 -4.85
CA ASP A 374 11.86 -25.50 -5.32
C ASP A 374 13.02 -24.52 -5.04
N ALA A 375 14.23 -25.01 -4.77
CA ALA A 375 15.39 -24.17 -4.43
C ALA A 375 15.65 -23.06 -5.47
N GLU A 376 15.41 -23.36 -6.75
CA GLU A 376 15.52 -22.38 -7.84
C GLU A 376 14.45 -21.27 -7.77
N VAL A 377 13.25 -21.62 -7.33
CA VAL A 377 12.17 -20.65 -7.11
C VAL A 377 12.48 -19.79 -5.89
N LYS A 378 12.97 -20.39 -4.80
CA LYS A 378 13.40 -19.65 -3.59
C LYS A 378 14.43 -18.58 -3.89
N LYS A 379 15.40 -18.87 -4.78
CA LYS A 379 16.41 -17.89 -5.21
C LYS A 379 15.82 -16.68 -5.91
N ALA A 380 14.66 -16.78 -6.54
CA ALA A 380 13.99 -15.64 -7.16
C ALA A 380 13.51 -14.60 -6.12
N PHE A 381 13.26 -15.01 -4.89
CA PHE A 381 12.87 -14.14 -3.79
C PHE A 381 14.05 -13.55 -3.02
N GLU A 382 15.28 -13.99 -3.32
CA GLU A 382 16.49 -13.43 -2.72
C GLU A 382 16.78 -12.06 -3.32
N ARG A 383 17.15 -11.11 -2.48
CA ARG A 383 17.47 -9.75 -2.90
C ARG A 383 18.71 -9.77 -3.82
N GLY A 384 18.61 -9.01 -4.92
CA GLY A 384 19.66 -8.92 -5.92
C GLY A 384 19.75 -10.15 -6.83
N SER A 385 18.77 -11.03 -6.79
CA SER A 385 18.65 -12.12 -7.76
C SER A 385 18.52 -11.55 -9.18
N GLU A 386 19.29 -12.07 -10.13
CA GLU A 386 19.18 -11.71 -11.54
C GLU A 386 17.79 -12.03 -12.12
N ARG A 387 17.04 -12.92 -11.47
CA ARG A 387 15.67 -13.29 -11.83
C ARG A 387 14.63 -12.20 -11.54
N VAL A 388 15.00 -11.18 -10.76
CA VAL A 388 14.17 -9.98 -10.55
C VAL A 388 14.17 -9.09 -11.80
N ASN A 389 15.21 -9.17 -12.63
CA ASN A 389 15.35 -8.43 -13.88
C ASN A 389 14.59 -9.15 -15.02
N VAL A 390 13.27 -9.01 -15.03
CA VAL A 390 12.42 -9.58 -16.08
C VAL A 390 12.30 -8.59 -17.22
N LYS A 391 12.55 -9.03 -18.47
CA LYS A 391 12.23 -8.24 -19.66
C LYS A 391 10.71 -8.10 -19.77
N SER A 392 10.23 -6.99 -20.30
CA SER A 392 8.82 -6.75 -20.51
C SER A 392 8.54 -6.10 -21.86
N THR A 393 7.28 -6.17 -22.31
CA THR A 393 6.85 -5.51 -23.55
C THR A 393 6.86 -3.99 -23.38
N SER A 394 7.31 -3.27 -24.41
CA SER A 394 7.34 -1.80 -24.41
C SER A 394 6.03 -1.17 -24.87
N LYS A 395 5.18 -1.93 -25.54
CA LYS A 395 3.90 -1.51 -26.09
C LYS A 395 2.84 -2.60 -25.89
N THR A 396 1.59 -2.21 -26.03
CA THR A 396 0.47 -3.16 -26.03
C THR A 396 0.37 -3.84 -27.41
N VAL A 397 0.27 -5.16 -27.42
CA VAL A 397 0.01 -5.95 -28.62
C VAL A 397 -1.37 -6.58 -28.51
N GLY A 398 -2.15 -6.48 -29.58
CA GLY A 398 -3.50 -7.01 -29.59
C GLY A 398 -4.00 -7.34 -30.98
N VAL A 399 -5.27 -7.71 -31.05
CA VAL A 399 -5.95 -8.04 -32.30
C VAL A 399 -7.01 -7.00 -32.63
N LEU A 400 -7.12 -6.71 -33.91
CA LEU A 400 -8.14 -5.85 -34.49
C LEU A 400 -9.00 -6.64 -35.46
N PHE A 401 -10.30 -6.65 -35.21
CA PHE A 401 -11.29 -7.12 -36.18
C PHE A 401 -11.74 -5.92 -37.01
N PRO A 402 -11.27 -5.77 -38.26
CA PRO A 402 -11.54 -4.57 -39.04
C PRO A 402 -13.03 -4.47 -39.43
N GLU A 403 -13.59 -3.27 -39.27
CA GLU A 403 -14.94 -2.93 -39.70
C GLU A 403 -14.91 -1.80 -40.74
N THR A 404 -15.86 -1.82 -41.68
CA THR A 404 -15.88 -0.87 -42.79
C THR A 404 -16.44 0.50 -42.45
N THR A 405 -17.09 0.66 -41.31
CA THR A 405 -17.87 1.87 -40.93
C THR A 405 -17.53 2.47 -39.60
N SER A 406 -16.43 2.05 -38.99
CA SER A 406 -16.11 2.48 -37.60
C SER A 406 -15.30 3.77 -37.57
N GLU A 407 -15.63 4.63 -36.62
CA GLU A 407 -14.77 5.71 -36.16
C GLU A 407 -13.63 5.13 -35.30
N GLY A 408 -12.56 5.85 -35.11
CA GLY A 408 -11.44 5.46 -34.25
C GLY A 408 -10.48 4.45 -34.92
N LEU A 409 -10.26 3.29 -34.27
CA LEU A 409 -9.30 2.27 -34.74
C LEU A 409 -9.71 1.55 -36.04
N GLY A 410 -10.94 1.72 -36.51
CA GLY A 410 -11.45 1.05 -37.72
C GLY A 410 -11.84 -0.41 -37.48
N GLY A 411 -12.34 -0.70 -36.26
CA GLY A 411 -12.83 -2.03 -35.90
C GLY A 411 -12.74 -2.30 -34.40
N GLN A 412 -13.12 -3.52 -34.02
CA GLN A 412 -13.09 -3.95 -32.61
C GLN A 412 -11.67 -4.34 -32.21
N TRP A 413 -11.13 -3.67 -31.19
CA TRP A 413 -9.81 -3.92 -30.63
C TRP A 413 -9.88 -4.78 -29.38
N ILE A 414 -8.99 -5.75 -29.27
CA ILE A 414 -8.80 -6.60 -28.09
C ILE A 414 -7.32 -6.58 -27.73
N ALA A 415 -6.96 -5.95 -26.60
CA ALA A 415 -5.60 -5.99 -26.06
C ALA A 415 -5.30 -7.40 -25.53
N MET A 416 -4.21 -8.01 -26.01
CA MET A 416 -3.80 -9.35 -25.59
C MET A 416 -2.59 -9.34 -24.66
N LEU A 417 -1.60 -8.54 -25.01
CA LEU A 417 -0.37 -8.35 -24.25
C LEU A 417 -0.26 -6.87 -23.91
N PRO A 418 -0.79 -6.42 -22.79
CA PRO A 418 -0.63 -5.04 -22.35
C PRO A 418 0.84 -4.66 -22.24
N LYS A 419 1.14 -3.37 -22.38
CA LYS A 419 2.47 -2.81 -22.07
C LYS A 419 2.92 -3.33 -20.70
N GLU A 420 4.24 -3.58 -20.57
CA GLU A 420 4.86 -4.11 -19.33
C GLU A 420 4.51 -5.58 -19.03
N THR A 421 3.96 -6.33 -19.98
CA THR A 421 3.79 -7.77 -19.84
C THR A 421 5.17 -8.44 -19.77
N PRO A 422 5.46 -9.24 -18.71
CA PRO A 422 6.75 -9.90 -18.56
C PRO A 422 6.99 -10.93 -19.66
N VAL A 423 8.26 -11.10 -20.05
CA VAL A 423 8.72 -12.03 -21.09
C VAL A 423 9.61 -13.10 -20.45
N PRO A 424 9.36 -14.40 -20.67
CA PRO A 424 8.29 -14.99 -21.50
C PRO A 424 6.91 -14.95 -20.82
N SER A 425 5.85 -14.93 -21.62
CA SER A 425 4.47 -14.93 -21.13
C SER A 425 3.53 -15.66 -22.08
N ARG A 426 2.42 -16.12 -21.55
CA ARG A 426 1.33 -16.73 -22.31
C ARG A 426 0.00 -16.12 -21.91
N ARG A 427 -0.77 -15.73 -22.91
CA ARG A 427 -2.12 -15.17 -22.76
C ARG A 427 -3.11 -15.97 -23.60
N SER A 428 -4.31 -16.16 -23.07
CA SER A 428 -5.40 -16.77 -23.80
C SER A 428 -6.71 -16.05 -23.47
N VAL A 429 -7.50 -15.81 -24.49
CA VAL A 429 -8.83 -15.19 -24.37
C VAL A 429 -9.80 -15.98 -25.22
N SER A 430 -11.00 -16.22 -24.70
CA SER A 430 -12.12 -16.80 -25.45
C SER A 430 -13.21 -15.74 -25.57
N PHE A 431 -13.74 -15.56 -26.77
CA PHE A 431 -14.79 -14.59 -27.04
C PHE A 431 -15.71 -15.06 -28.16
N GLU A 432 -16.92 -14.52 -28.19
CA GLU A 432 -17.92 -14.79 -29.19
C GLU A 432 -17.73 -13.81 -30.37
N VAL A 433 -17.74 -14.32 -31.58
CA VAL A 433 -17.71 -13.52 -32.82
C VAL A 433 -19.04 -13.66 -33.54
N ASP A 434 -19.66 -12.52 -33.81
CA ASP A 434 -20.87 -12.42 -34.62
C ASP A 434 -20.48 -12.28 -36.12
N LEU A 435 -20.83 -13.25 -36.92
CA LEU A 435 -20.51 -13.30 -38.37
C LEU A 435 -21.59 -12.63 -39.22
N GLY A 436 -22.66 -12.13 -38.63
CA GLY A 436 -23.76 -11.50 -39.31
C GLY A 436 -24.77 -12.49 -39.94
N GLU A 437 -25.51 -12.03 -40.92
CA GLU A 437 -26.59 -12.78 -41.56
C GLU A 437 -26.13 -13.61 -42.75
N SER A 438 -24.95 -13.28 -43.32
CA SER A 438 -24.40 -13.95 -44.49
C SER A 438 -23.83 -15.33 -44.16
N ASP A 439 -23.86 -16.27 -45.14
CA ASP A 439 -23.27 -17.59 -44.98
C ASP A 439 -21.73 -17.59 -45.04
N SER A 440 -21.10 -16.42 -44.99
CA SER A 440 -19.65 -16.30 -44.92
C SER A 440 -19.15 -16.68 -43.55
N THR A 441 -18.41 -17.78 -43.47
CA THR A 441 -17.80 -18.28 -42.23
C THR A 441 -16.33 -17.85 -42.08
N LYS A 442 -15.83 -17.01 -43.01
CA LYS A 442 -14.45 -16.55 -42.99
C LYS A 442 -14.27 -15.41 -42.01
N ILE A 443 -13.39 -15.60 -41.04
CA ILE A 443 -12.99 -14.62 -40.05
C ILE A 443 -11.55 -14.19 -40.35
N ALA A 444 -11.30 -12.90 -40.38
CA ALA A 444 -9.94 -12.36 -40.49
C ALA A 444 -9.72 -11.26 -39.45
N PHE A 445 -8.53 -11.20 -38.93
CA PHE A 445 -8.12 -10.13 -38.02
C PHE A 445 -6.65 -9.79 -38.21
N GLU A 446 -6.31 -8.59 -37.81
CA GLU A 446 -4.96 -8.05 -37.86
C GLU A 446 -4.35 -8.04 -36.45
N ILE A 447 -3.04 -8.22 -36.39
CA ILE A 447 -2.27 -8.13 -35.14
C ILE A 447 -1.48 -6.83 -35.17
N TRP A 448 -1.71 -5.98 -34.21
CA TRP A 448 -1.13 -4.64 -34.12
C TRP A 448 -0.36 -4.43 -32.83
N GLU A 449 0.70 -3.62 -32.94
CA GLU A 449 1.19 -2.83 -31.80
C GLU A 449 0.34 -1.57 -31.69
N ALA A 450 -0.09 -1.27 -30.48
CA ALA A 450 -0.84 -0.08 -30.16
C ALA A 450 -0.17 0.70 -29.03
N LYS A 451 -0.38 2.00 -29.05
CA LYS A 451 -0.04 2.91 -27.95
C LYS A 451 -1.33 3.32 -27.28
N GLU A 452 -1.41 3.09 -25.99
CA GLU A 452 -2.48 3.57 -25.13
C GLU A 452 -2.17 5.01 -24.70
N GLY A 453 -3.19 5.84 -24.58
CA GLY A 453 -3.10 7.23 -24.18
C GLY A 453 -4.43 7.76 -23.68
N VAL A 454 -4.42 8.99 -23.20
CA VAL A 454 -5.61 9.71 -22.75
C VAL A 454 -5.80 10.95 -23.62
N LYS A 455 -6.96 11.08 -24.26
CA LYS A 455 -7.37 12.29 -24.96
C LYS A 455 -8.08 13.20 -23.98
N ILE A 456 -7.69 14.46 -23.97
CA ILE A 456 -8.29 15.49 -23.12
C ILE A 456 -9.04 16.45 -24.01
N ASP A 457 -10.37 16.45 -23.92
CA ASP A 457 -11.23 17.41 -24.59
C ASP A 457 -11.70 18.45 -23.57
N LYS A 458 -11.52 19.74 -23.91
CA LYS A 458 -12.02 20.85 -23.09
C LYS A 458 -13.40 21.25 -23.56
N ILE A 459 -14.39 21.09 -22.69
CA ILE A 459 -15.79 21.42 -22.97
C ILE A 459 -16.17 22.60 -22.07
N LYS A 460 -16.76 23.65 -22.68
CA LYS A 460 -17.34 24.74 -21.89
C LYS A 460 -18.56 24.22 -21.16
N PRO A 461 -18.72 24.53 -19.88
CA PRO A 461 -19.91 24.15 -19.14
C PRO A 461 -21.17 24.69 -19.82
N PRO A 462 -22.31 23.97 -19.81
CA PRO A 462 -23.55 24.46 -20.36
C PRO A 462 -24.00 25.70 -19.57
N LYS A 463 -24.19 26.82 -20.27
CA LYS A 463 -24.74 28.01 -19.66
C LYS A 463 -26.20 27.71 -19.25
N PHE A 464 -26.45 27.75 -17.95
CA PHE A 464 -27.81 27.74 -17.45
C PHE A 464 -28.32 29.18 -17.53
N ASP A 465 -29.24 29.46 -18.47
CA ASP A 465 -29.95 30.73 -18.53
C ASP A 465 -30.88 30.81 -17.30
N PHE A 466 -30.40 31.45 -16.25
CA PHE A 466 -31.30 31.97 -15.21
C PHE A 466 -31.77 33.33 -15.67
N ASP A 467 -33.04 33.41 -16.02
CA ASP A 467 -33.75 34.68 -16.23
C ASP A 467 -33.83 35.44 -14.89
N ASP A 468 -32.80 36.18 -14.53
CA ASP A 468 -32.89 37.23 -13.52
C ASP A 468 -31.90 38.35 -13.85
N ASP A 469 -32.43 39.53 -14.08
CA ASP A 469 -31.79 40.81 -14.39
C ASP A 469 -30.93 41.33 -13.21
N GLU A 470 -29.78 40.70 -12.93
CA GLU A 470 -28.71 41.33 -12.15
C GLU A 470 -27.39 41.16 -12.89
N GLU A 471 -26.70 42.30 -13.12
CA GLU A 471 -25.36 42.37 -13.69
C GLU A 471 -24.39 41.51 -12.86
N ALA A 472 -24.31 40.20 -13.18
CA ALA A 472 -23.31 39.32 -12.65
C ALA A 472 -22.00 39.61 -13.39
N GLU A 473 -20.96 39.98 -12.65
CA GLU A 473 -19.59 40.00 -13.14
C GLU A 473 -19.32 38.67 -13.82
N GLU A 474 -18.90 38.67 -15.09
CA GLU A 474 -18.51 37.49 -15.84
C GLU A 474 -17.32 36.84 -15.13
N GLU A 475 -17.56 35.94 -14.18
CA GLU A 475 -16.56 35.00 -13.74
C GLU A 475 -16.24 34.08 -14.95
N GLU A 476 -15.01 34.12 -15.43
CA GLU A 476 -14.53 33.20 -16.47
C GLU A 476 -14.75 31.76 -15.96
N GLU A 477 -15.80 31.11 -16.41
CA GLU A 477 -16.07 29.69 -16.12
C GLU A 477 -14.90 28.86 -16.68
N GLU A 478 -14.17 28.15 -15.81
CA GLU A 478 -13.08 27.27 -16.21
C GLU A 478 -13.62 26.12 -17.08
N ASP A 479 -12.94 25.84 -18.19
CA ASP A 479 -13.27 24.73 -19.09
C ASP A 479 -13.27 23.39 -18.33
N ILE A 480 -14.30 22.59 -18.50
CA ILE A 480 -14.36 21.22 -17.96
C ILE A 480 -13.51 20.31 -18.83
N GLU A 481 -12.49 19.69 -18.25
CA GLU A 481 -11.66 18.68 -18.94
C GLU A 481 -12.40 17.33 -18.94
N VAL A 482 -12.79 16.87 -20.12
CA VAL A 482 -13.30 15.50 -20.32
C VAL A 482 -12.16 14.65 -20.86
N LYS A 483 -11.84 13.58 -20.13
CA LYS A 483 -10.76 12.67 -20.48
C LYS A 483 -11.32 11.35 -20.98
N GLU A 484 -10.76 10.81 -22.05
CA GLU A 484 -11.15 9.53 -22.64
C GLU A 484 -9.90 8.70 -22.94
N LYS A 485 -9.94 7.40 -22.56
CA LYS A 485 -8.86 6.46 -22.94
C LYS A 485 -8.88 6.25 -24.46
N THR A 486 -7.73 6.40 -25.10
CA THR A 486 -7.56 6.22 -26.53
C THR A 486 -6.50 5.17 -26.83
N VAL A 487 -6.66 4.50 -27.96
CA VAL A 487 -5.69 3.54 -28.46
C VAL A 487 -5.30 3.97 -29.87
N GLU A 488 -4.00 4.13 -30.10
CA GLU A 488 -3.45 4.52 -31.39
C GLU A 488 -2.70 3.34 -32.03
N LYS A 489 -2.96 3.07 -33.31
CA LYS A 489 -2.21 2.07 -34.09
C LYS A 489 -0.79 2.55 -34.33
N VAL A 490 0.20 1.71 -34.01
CA VAL A 490 1.61 2.00 -34.25
C VAL A 490 2.12 1.23 -35.46
N SER A 491 2.08 -0.10 -35.43
CA SER A 491 2.56 -0.96 -36.51
C SER A 491 1.76 -2.25 -36.61
N VAL A 492 1.51 -2.69 -37.83
CA VAL A 492 0.92 -4.01 -38.09
C VAL A 492 2.03 -5.07 -37.99
N LEU A 493 1.81 -6.08 -37.16
CA LEU A 493 2.75 -7.18 -36.96
C LEU A 493 2.41 -8.35 -37.88
N GLY A 494 1.13 -8.56 -38.23
CA GLY A 494 0.68 -9.63 -39.06
C GLY A 494 -0.84 -9.71 -39.19
N SER A 495 -1.32 -10.72 -39.88
CA SER A 495 -2.75 -11.01 -39.99
C SER A 495 -2.99 -12.52 -39.98
N LEU A 496 -4.17 -12.92 -39.52
CA LEU A 496 -4.64 -14.29 -39.52
C LEU A 496 -6.05 -14.38 -40.10
N SER A 497 -6.34 -15.49 -40.75
CA SER A 497 -7.70 -15.79 -41.17
C SER A 497 -8.01 -17.27 -40.96
N LEU A 498 -9.23 -17.57 -40.56
CA LEU A 498 -9.75 -18.92 -40.38
C LEU A 498 -11.17 -19.02 -40.93
N ASN A 499 -11.59 -20.24 -41.23
CA ASN A 499 -12.97 -20.52 -41.60
C ASN A 499 -13.68 -21.15 -40.41
N ALA A 500 -14.74 -20.51 -39.91
CA ALA A 500 -15.55 -21.03 -38.83
C ALA A 500 -16.39 -22.23 -39.33
N GLN A 501 -16.10 -23.40 -38.78
CA GLN A 501 -16.82 -24.65 -39.13
C GLN A 501 -17.84 -25.03 -38.04
N ALA A 502 -17.74 -24.44 -36.87
CA ALA A 502 -18.64 -24.68 -35.75
C ALA A 502 -19.61 -23.51 -35.50
N ALA A 503 -19.75 -22.61 -36.46
CA ALA A 503 -20.68 -21.49 -36.36
C ALA A 503 -22.12 -21.99 -36.28
N VAL A 504 -22.89 -21.43 -35.34
CA VAL A 504 -24.30 -21.76 -35.10
C VAL A 504 -25.16 -20.55 -35.43
N LYS A 505 -26.31 -20.79 -36.07
CA LYS A 505 -27.24 -19.70 -36.40
C LYS A 505 -28.19 -19.44 -35.25
N GLU A 506 -28.05 -18.28 -34.58
CA GLU A 506 -28.94 -17.84 -33.51
C GLU A 506 -29.64 -16.54 -33.91
N LYS A 507 -30.97 -16.50 -33.79
CA LYS A 507 -31.80 -15.31 -34.11
C LYS A 507 -31.51 -14.70 -35.48
N GLY A 508 -31.18 -15.56 -36.48
CA GLY A 508 -30.89 -15.13 -37.84
C GLY A 508 -29.42 -14.77 -38.13
N ARG A 509 -28.58 -14.67 -37.15
CA ARG A 509 -27.15 -14.34 -37.28
C ARG A 509 -26.28 -15.55 -36.95
N TRP A 510 -25.17 -15.69 -37.66
CA TRP A 510 -24.18 -16.73 -37.39
C TRP A 510 -23.22 -16.28 -36.29
N LYS A 511 -22.97 -17.15 -35.32
CA LYS A 511 -22.07 -16.91 -34.18
C LYS A 511 -21.13 -18.09 -34.00
N THR A 512 -19.91 -17.80 -33.60
CA THR A 512 -18.92 -18.80 -33.21
C THR A 512 -18.12 -18.31 -32.00
N GLN A 513 -17.56 -19.26 -31.24
CA GLN A 513 -16.65 -18.94 -30.13
C GLN A 513 -15.23 -19.26 -30.59
N LEU A 514 -14.36 -18.27 -30.47
CA LEU A 514 -12.93 -18.39 -30.77
C LEU A 514 -12.11 -18.40 -29.48
N GLU A 515 -11.07 -19.19 -29.49
CA GLU A 515 -10.00 -19.17 -28.51
C GLU A 515 -8.72 -18.66 -29.18
N LEU A 516 -8.18 -17.59 -28.65
CA LEU A 516 -6.99 -16.90 -29.15
C LEU A 516 -5.87 -17.03 -28.14
N HIS A 517 -4.71 -17.49 -28.60
CA HIS A 517 -3.53 -17.65 -27.77
C HIS A 517 -2.39 -16.78 -28.27
N PHE A 518 -1.78 -16.06 -27.35
CA PHE A 518 -0.51 -15.36 -27.54
C PHE A 518 0.55 -15.98 -26.65
N VAL A 519 1.67 -16.33 -27.22
CA VAL A 519 2.85 -16.80 -26.49
C VAL A 519 4.01 -15.91 -26.91
N ILE A 520 4.56 -15.18 -25.96
CA ILE A 520 5.80 -14.43 -26.14
C ILE A 520 6.96 -15.24 -25.57
N ASN A 521 7.93 -15.55 -26.40
CA ASN A 521 9.09 -16.36 -26.05
C ASN A 521 10.19 -15.50 -25.39
N SER A 522 11.18 -16.13 -24.77
CA SER A 522 12.30 -15.43 -24.11
C SER A 522 13.19 -14.61 -25.04
N ASP A 523 13.16 -14.90 -26.34
CA ASP A 523 13.83 -14.14 -27.40
C ASP A 523 12.99 -12.94 -27.90
N GLY A 524 11.75 -12.80 -27.41
CA GLY A 524 10.79 -11.77 -27.79
C GLY A 524 9.91 -12.13 -28.98
N THR A 525 10.08 -13.28 -29.63
CA THR A 525 9.17 -13.72 -30.71
C THR A 525 7.77 -13.97 -30.17
N VAL A 526 6.74 -13.60 -30.93
CA VAL A 526 5.33 -13.76 -30.55
C VAL A 526 4.68 -14.80 -31.44
N GLU A 527 4.20 -15.88 -30.84
CA GLU A 527 3.39 -16.89 -31.49
C GLU A 527 1.91 -16.62 -31.25
N VAL A 528 1.14 -16.42 -32.29
CA VAL A 528 -0.30 -16.21 -32.23
C VAL A 528 -1.01 -17.40 -32.82
N GLY A 529 -1.90 -18.02 -32.06
CA GLY A 529 -2.70 -19.16 -32.51
C GLY A 529 -4.17 -18.91 -32.23
N VAL A 530 -5.01 -19.29 -33.20
CA VAL A 530 -6.47 -19.17 -33.12
C VAL A 530 -7.14 -20.46 -33.55
N TRP A 531 -8.23 -20.82 -32.89
CA TRP A 531 -9.10 -21.96 -33.24
C TRP A 531 -10.51 -21.74 -32.67
N GLU A 532 -11.46 -22.48 -33.19
CA GLU A 532 -12.81 -22.53 -32.61
C GLU A 532 -12.80 -23.37 -31.33
N VAL A 533 -13.54 -22.91 -30.31
CA VAL A 533 -13.65 -23.62 -29.03
C VAL A 533 -14.10 -25.09 -29.30
N GLY A 534 -13.34 -26.02 -28.76
CA GLY A 534 -13.55 -27.45 -28.97
C GLY A 534 -12.89 -28.05 -30.20
N LYS A 535 -12.30 -27.27 -31.10
CA LYS A 535 -11.62 -27.72 -32.34
C LYS A 535 -10.14 -27.31 -32.38
N ARG A 536 -9.39 -27.58 -31.35
CA ARG A 536 -7.97 -27.22 -31.24
C ARG A 536 -7.08 -27.87 -32.34
N SER A 537 -7.54 -28.99 -32.93
CA SER A 537 -6.85 -29.63 -34.07
C SER A 537 -6.72 -28.71 -35.29
N ASP A 538 -7.65 -27.78 -35.44
CA ASP A 538 -7.75 -26.89 -36.63
C ASP A 538 -7.08 -25.52 -36.33
N LYS A 539 -6.11 -25.53 -35.42
CA LYS A 539 -5.36 -24.31 -35.04
C LYS A 539 -4.66 -23.69 -36.26
N VAL A 540 -4.97 -22.43 -36.50
CA VAL A 540 -4.20 -21.57 -37.40
C VAL A 540 -3.23 -20.76 -36.57
N SER A 541 -1.96 -20.68 -36.97
CA SER A 541 -0.94 -19.94 -36.19
C SER A 541 0.01 -19.16 -37.09
N VAL A 542 0.54 -18.07 -36.56
CA VAL A 542 1.59 -17.25 -37.12
C VAL A 542 2.65 -16.96 -36.09
N THR A 543 3.91 -16.95 -36.50
CA THR A 543 5.02 -16.51 -35.67
C THR A 543 5.48 -15.14 -36.17
N LEU A 544 5.50 -14.17 -35.29
CA LEU A 544 5.87 -12.79 -35.54
C LEU A 544 7.27 -12.55 -34.99
N SER A 545 8.05 -11.70 -35.66
CA SER A 545 9.33 -11.23 -35.07
C SER A 545 9.08 -10.46 -33.80
N ALA A 546 10.10 -10.36 -32.93
CA ALA A 546 10.04 -9.56 -31.71
C ALA A 546 9.57 -8.13 -32.04
N PRO A 547 8.52 -7.64 -31.36
CA PRO A 547 8.00 -6.29 -31.52
C PRO A 547 8.95 -5.24 -30.93
#